data_952592d613bea0e8b73613033a7eaa1c
#
_entry.id   952592d613bea0e8b73613033a7eaa1c
#
_cell.length_a   1.000
_cell.length_b   1.000
_cell.length_c   1.000
_cell.angle_alpha   90.00
_cell.angle_beta   90.00
_cell.angle_gamma   90.00
#
_symmetry.space_group_name_H-M   'P 1'
#
loop_
_entity.id
_entity.type
_entity.pdbx_description
1 polymer ?
#
loop_
_entity_poly.entity_id
_entity_poly.type
_entity_poly.pdbx_seq_one_letter_code
_entity_poly.pdbx_strand_id
1 'polypeptide(L)'
;MYLIFFNTYQTIVFVTQMFYNMLEFLNTVQVRLVNPNREGKKKVYDFVADTFSYILQLTDNEAGNYWNCDKTIVIDLPDGETRRTFLIERSAIVTIKTSDRKTHNIGTSDIPARVQISSNLNSANLIIKCKMLTDPLL
;
A
#
# COMPACT_ATOMS: atom_id res chain seq x y z
N MET A 1 34.75 -28.58 -18.82
CA MET A 1 34.81 -27.13 -19.05
C MET A 1 33.44 -26.55 -19.47
N TYR A 2 32.77 -27.14 -20.43
CA TYR A 2 31.46 -26.65 -20.85
C TYR A 2 30.40 -26.65 -19.75
N LEU A 3 30.39 -27.64 -18.87
CA LEU A 3 29.42 -27.73 -17.77
C LEU A 3 29.56 -26.58 -16.76
N ILE A 4 30.82 -26.14 -16.52
CA ILE A 4 31.09 -25.06 -15.58
C ILE A 4 30.57 -23.72 -16.13
N PHE A 5 30.79 -23.43 -17.42
CA PHE A 5 30.29 -22.24 -18.08
C PHE A 5 28.76 -22.23 -18.14
N PHE A 6 28.15 -23.36 -18.43
CA PHE A 6 26.71 -23.50 -18.50
C PHE A 6 26.05 -23.25 -17.13
N ASN A 7 26.62 -23.84 -16.06
CA ASN A 7 26.12 -23.62 -14.71
C ASN A 7 26.25 -22.16 -14.26
N THR A 8 27.35 -21.49 -14.61
CA THR A 8 27.54 -20.08 -14.31
C THR A 8 26.48 -19.22 -15.01
N TYR A 9 26.20 -19.50 -16.27
CA TYR A 9 25.18 -18.79 -17.02
C TYR A 9 23.79 -18.98 -16.40
N GLN A 10 23.40 -20.19 -16.04
CA GLN A 10 22.12 -20.47 -15.40
C GLN A 10 22.01 -19.81 -14.04
N THR A 11 23.08 -19.79 -13.25
CA THR A 11 23.10 -19.10 -11.95
C THR A 11 22.88 -17.59 -12.13
N ILE A 12 23.52 -16.96 -13.10
CA ILE A 12 23.34 -15.54 -13.41
C ILE A 12 21.90 -15.24 -13.83
N VAL A 13 21.32 -16.05 -14.72
CA VAL A 13 19.93 -15.88 -15.17
C VAL A 13 18.97 -16.03 -13.99
N PHE A 14 19.17 -17.02 -13.13
CA PHE A 14 18.32 -17.26 -11.96
C PHE A 14 18.39 -16.08 -10.98
N VAL A 15 19.57 -15.58 -10.67
CA VAL A 15 19.77 -14.41 -9.78
C VAL A 15 19.11 -13.16 -10.38
N THR A 16 19.23 -12.95 -11.68
CA THR A 16 18.60 -11.83 -12.37
C THR A 16 17.07 -11.91 -12.28
N GLN A 17 16.49 -13.10 -12.47
CA GLN A 17 15.06 -13.30 -12.32
C GLN A 17 14.59 -13.11 -10.88
N MET A 18 15.33 -13.62 -9.90
CA MET A 18 15.01 -13.40 -8.48
C MET A 18 15.03 -11.91 -8.13
N PHE A 19 16.03 -11.19 -8.60
CA PHE A 19 16.15 -9.76 -8.36
C PHE A 19 14.99 -8.99 -9.02
N TYR A 20 14.61 -9.36 -10.23
CA TYR A 20 13.47 -8.79 -10.93
C TYR A 20 12.17 -9.07 -10.18
N ASN A 21 11.95 -10.30 -9.71
CA ASN A 21 10.79 -10.68 -8.91
C ASN A 21 10.77 -9.93 -7.57
N MET A 22 11.91 -9.75 -6.91
CA MET A 22 12.01 -8.95 -5.69
C MET A 22 11.57 -7.50 -5.90
N LEU A 23 11.89 -6.90 -7.05
CA LEU A 23 11.42 -5.57 -7.40
C LEU A 23 9.89 -5.54 -7.64
N GLU A 24 9.32 -6.62 -8.15
CA GLU A 24 7.87 -6.77 -8.28
C GLU A 24 7.17 -6.93 -6.92
N PHE A 25 7.88 -7.49 -5.92
CA PHE A 25 7.36 -7.65 -4.56
C PHE A 25 7.51 -6.39 -3.69
N LEU A 26 8.16 -5.35 -4.17
CA LEU A 26 8.15 -4.07 -3.48
C LEU A 26 6.74 -3.50 -3.52
N ASN A 27 6.06 -3.58 -2.39
CA ASN A 27 4.69 -3.10 -2.29
C ASN A 27 4.70 -1.57 -2.27
N THR A 28 4.20 -0.99 -3.33
CA THR A 28 3.98 0.45 -3.40
C THR A 28 2.53 0.73 -3.05
N VAL A 29 2.33 1.59 -2.07
CA VAL A 29 1.01 2.03 -1.65
C VAL A 29 0.86 3.48 -2.09
N GLN A 30 -0.15 3.76 -2.89
CA GLN A 30 -0.46 5.11 -3.33
C GLN A 30 -1.66 5.64 -2.55
N VAL A 31 -1.52 6.83 -2.01
CA VAL A 31 -2.58 7.51 -1.26
C VAL A 31 -2.93 8.79 -2.00
N ARG A 32 -4.18 8.91 -2.45
CA ARG A 32 -4.68 10.09 -3.13
C ARG A 32 -5.72 10.77 -2.26
N LEU A 33 -5.47 12.02 -1.90
CA LEU A 33 -6.39 12.79 -1.08
C LEU A 33 -7.66 13.12 -1.85
N VAL A 34 -8.82 12.92 -1.21
CA VAL A 34 -10.14 13.24 -1.80
C VAL A 34 -10.38 14.74 -1.80
N ASN A 35 -10.03 15.40 -0.70
CA ASN A 35 -10.13 16.85 -0.58
C ASN A 35 -8.74 17.44 -0.37
N PRO A 36 -8.02 17.78 -1.45
CA PRO A 36 -6.71 18.38 -1.32
C PRO A 36 -6.84 19.78 -0.69
N ASN A 37 -5.83 20.12 0.10
CA ASN A 37 -5.75 21.44 0.71
C ASN A 37 -5.80 22.55 -0.36
N ARG A 38 -6.46 23.68 -0.02
CA ARG A 38 -6.65 24.84 -0.90
C ARG A 38 -5.35 25.49 -1.39
N GLU A 39 -4.21 25.11 -0.83
CA GLU A 39 -2.90 25.72 -1.10
C GLU A 39 -2.11 25.06 -2.22
N GLY A 40 -2.73 24.27 -3.09
CA GLY A 40 -2.04 23.60 -4.19
C GLY A 40 -1.06 22.53 -3.77
N LYS A 41 -1.22 21.97 -2.58
CA LYS A 41 -0.39 20.86 -2.08
C LYS A 41 -0.61 19.59 -2.88
N LYS A 42 0.38 18.73 -2.84
CA LYS A 42 0.41 17.43 -3.49
C LYS A 42 -0.85 16.63 -3.16
N LYS A 43 -1.49 16.07 -4.18
CA LYS A 43 -2.70 15.26 -4.03
C LYS A 43 -2.41 13.77 -3.89
N VAL A 44 -1.29 13.32 -4.46
CA VAL A 44 -0.94 11.91 -4.57
C VAL A 44 0.39 11.69 -3.85
N TYR A 45 0.41 10.68 -2.98
CA TYR A 45 1.59 10.29 -2.21
C TYR A 45 1.86 8.81 -2.47
N ASP A 46 3.11 8.49 -2.79
CA ASP A 46 3.56 7.12 -2.99
C ASP A 46 4.44 6.70 -1.81
N PHE A 47 4.15 5.54 -1.26
CA PHE A 47 4.90 4.97 -0.14
C PHE A 47 5.43 3.60 -0.52
N VAL A 48 6.66 3.31 -0.11
CA VAL A 48 7.23 1.98 -0.22
C VAL A 48 6.96 1.24 1.09
N ALA A 49 6.29 0.12 1.00
CA ALA A 49 5.89 -0.67 2.16
C ALA A 49 6.66 -1.99 2.22
N ASP A 50 6.84 -2.50 3.42
CA ASP A 50 7.28 -3.88 3.61
C ASP A 50 6.20 -4.84 3.11
N THR A 51 6.58 -6.08 2.83
CA THR A 51 5.63 -7.12 2.42
C THR A 51 4.56 -7.28 3.50
N PHE A 52 3.32 -7.20 3.10
CA PHE A 52 2.19 -7.37 4.01
C PHE A 52 1.10 -8.23 3.35
N SER A 53 0.29 -8.87 4.19
CA SER A 53 -0.93 -9.53 3.75
C SER A 53 -2.13 -8.66 4.06
N TYR A 54 -3.13 -8.68 3.19
CA TYR A 54 -4.36 -7.91 3.40
C TYR A 54 -5.53 -8.87 3.40
N ILE A 55 -6.02 -9.16 4.59
CA ILE A 55 -7.16 -10.06 4.80
C ILE A 55 -8.34 -9.21 5.22
N LEU A 56 -9.36 -9.17 4.39
CA LEU A 56 -10.59 -8.44 4.68
C LEU A 56 -11.55 -9.32 5.45
N GLN A 57 -12.24 -8.71 6.39
CA GLN A 57 -13.25 -9.41 7.18
C GLN A 57 -14.62 -8.84 6.88
N LEU A 58 -15.55 -9.71 6.52
CA LEU A 58 -16.95 -9.35 6.40
C LEU A 58 -17.55 -9.25 7.81
N THR A 59 -18.04 -8.09 8.15
CA THR A 59 -18.71 -7.85 9.43
C THR A 59 -20.21 -7.78 9.20
N ASP A 60 -20.95 -8.59 9.96
CA ASP A 60 -22.41 -8.67 9.92
C ASP A 60 -22.94 -8.14 11.25
N ASN A 61 -23.77 -7.11 11.19
CA ASN A 61 -24.42 -6.55 12.37
C ASN A 61 -25.86 -6.09 12.03
N GLU A 62 -26.56 -5.55 13.02
CA GLU A 62 -27.93 -5.08 12.85
C GLU A 62 -28.08 -3.97 11.82
N ALA A 63 -27.03 -3.16 11.60
CA ALA A 63 -27.01 -2.09 10.62
C ALA A 63 -26.71 -2.58 9.19
N GLY A 64 -26.38 -3.86 9.00
CA GLY A 64 -26.07 -4.46 7.70
C GLY A 64 -24.68 -5.08 7.66
N ASN A 65 -24.29 -5.52 6.47
CA ASN A 65 -22.99 -6.16 6.23
C ASN A 65 -22.02 -5.17 5.61
N TYR A 66 -20.77 -5.18 6.05
CA TYR A 66 -19.72 -4.39 5.45
C TYR A 66 -18.38 -5.11 5.53
N TRP A 67 -17.48 -4.76 4.61
CA TRP A 67 -16.11 -5.24 4.63
C TRP A 67 -15.24 -4.33 5.46
N ASN A 68 -14.60 -4.90 6.48
CA ASN A 68 -13.64 -4.17 7.30
C ASN A 68 -12.28 -4.16 6.60
N CYS A 69 -11.86 -2.99 6.16
CA CYS A 69 -10.62 -2.78 5.42
C CYS A 69 -9.54 -2.10 6.26
N ASP A 70 -9.69 -2.08 7.57
CA ASP A 70 -8.71 -1.46 8.45
C ASP A 70 -7.38 -2.21 8.39
N LYS A 71 -6.28 -1.48 8.21
CA LYS A 71 -4.94 -2.06 8.10
C LYS A 71 -3.90 -1.05 8.53
N THR A 72 -2.89 -1.53 9.25
CA THR A 72 -1.67 -0.78 9.52
C THR A 72 -0.53 -1.39 8.72
N ILE A 73 0.13 -0.58 7.91
CA ILE A 73 1.21 -1.01 7.03
C ILE A 73 2.48 -0.29 7.44
N VAL A 74 3.56 -1.05 7.61
CA VAL A 74 4.89 -0.48 7.87
C VAL A 74 5.44 0.04 6.54
N ILE A 75 5.80 1.32 6.52
CA ILE A 75 6.35 1.98 5.34
C ILE A 75 7.72 2.58 5.65
N ASP A 76 8.47 2.88 4.61
CA ASP A 76 9.70 3.65 4.74
C ASP A 76 9.36 5.05 5.26
N LEU A 77 10.25 5.61 6.08
CA LEU A 77 10.02 6.91 6.70
C LEU A 77 9.86 7.98 5.62
N PRO A 78 8.69 8.62 5.51
CA PRO A 78 8.48 9.68 4.54
C PRO A 78 9.15 10.98 4.98
N ASP A 79 9.20 11.96 4.06
CA ASP A 79 9.74 13.27 4.37
C ASP A 79 8.91 14.03 5.43
N GLY A 80 9.46 15.09 5.97
CA GLY A 80 8.82 15.85 7.05
C GLY A 80 7.50 16.48 6.65
N GLU A 81 7.38 16.93 5.40
CA GLU A 81 6.17 17.55 4.89
C GLU A 81 5.02 16.54 4.76
N THR A 82 5.33 15.36 4.22
CA THR A 82 4.36 14.25 4.13
C THR A 82 3.90 13.82 5.51
N ARG A 83 4.83 13.69 6.47
CA ARG A 83 4.49 13.34 7.85
C ARG A 83 3.56 14.37 8.49
N ARG A 84 3.80 15.66 8.27
CA ARG A 84 2.92 16.73 8.78
C ARG A 84 1.53 16.65 8.17
N THR A 85 1.43 16.35 6.89
CA THR A 85 0.15 16.23 6.18
C THR A 85 -0.71 15.14 6.80
N PHE A 86 -0.12 14.00 7.18
CA PHE A 86 -0.83 12.85 7.70
C PHE A 86 -0.76 12.69 9.22
N LEU A 87 -0.30 13.71 9.95
CA LEU A 87 -0.36 13.72 11.42
C LEU A 87 -1.79 13.56 11.92
N ILE A 88 -2.73 14.16 11.24
CA ILE A 88 -4.17 13.99 11.47
C ILE A 88 -4.75 13.12 10.36
N GLU A 89 -5.84 12.45 10.64
CA GLU A 89 -6.53 11.63 9.66
C GLU A 89 -6.97 12.46 8.46
N ARG A 90 -6.69 11.94 7.26
CA ARG A 90 -7.09 12.53 5.99
C ARG A 90 -7.97 11.56 5.22
N SER A 91 -9.00 12.08 4.58
CA SER A 91 -9.82 11.29 3.67
C SER A 91 -9.09 11.07 2.35
N ALA A 92 -8.93 9.82 1.98
CA ALA A 92 -8.13 9.44 0.82
C ALA A 92 -8.64 8.15 0.19
N ILE A 93 -8.21 7.91 -1.04
CA ILE A 93 -8.35 6.62 -1.70
C ILE A 93 -6.96 5.98 -1.71
N VAL A 94 -6.86 4.77 -1.14
CA VAL A 94 -5.61 4.03 -1.08
C VAL A 94 -5.59 3.00 -2.20
N THR A 95 -4.57 3.06 -3.05
CA THR A 95 -4.36 2.10 -4.13
C THR A 95 -3.21 1.18 -3.75
N ILE A 96 -3.48 -0.11 -3.72
CA ILE A 96 -2.52 -1.16 -3.41
C ILE A 96 -2.29 -1.96 -4.67
N LYS A 97 -1.02 -2.21 -4.96
CA LYS A 97 -0.61 -3.01 -6.10
C LYS A 97 -0.09 -4.37 -5.61
N THR A 98 -0.70 -5.43 -6.08
CA THR A 98 -0.29 -6.79 -5.73
C THR A 98 0.83 -7.29 -6.64
N SER A 99 1.47 -8.41 -6.24
CA SER A 99 2.56 -9.02 -6.99
C SER A 99 2.15 -9.51 -8.38
N ASP A 100 0.88 -9.81 -8.61
CA ASP A 100 0.33 -10.20 -9.92
C ASP A 100 -0.03 -8.98 -10.79
N ARG A 101 0.41 -7.77 -10.43
CA ARG A 101 0.20 -6.49 -11.11
C ARG A 101 -1.25 -6.00 -11.11
N LYS A 102 -2.10 -6.59 -10.32
CA LYS A 102 -3.45 -6.06 -10.12
C LYS A 102 -3.43 -4.90 -9.14
N THR A 103 -4.27 -3.92 -9.37
CA THR A 103 -4.45 -2.79 -8.47
C THR A 103 -5.79 -2.89 -7.76
N HIS A 104 -5.80 -2.54 -6.49
CA HIS A 104 -7.00 -2.55 -5.66
C HIS A 104 -7.12 -1.20 -4.97
N ASN A 105 -8.31 -0.64 -5.00
CA ASN A 105 -8.60 0.65 -4.38
C ASN A 105 -9.36 0.42 -3.07
N ILE A 106 -8.81 0.95 -1.98
CA ILE A 106 -9.45 0.97 -0.67
C ILE A 106 -10.09 2.34 -0.48
N GLY A 107 -11.39 2.35 -0.32
CA GLY A 107 -12.16 3.58 -0.26
C GLY A 107 -12.64 4.03 -1.64
N THR A 108 -13.63 4.89 -1.63
CA THR A 108 -14.19 5.52 -2.83
C THR A 108 -14.30 7.02 -2.58
N SER A 109 -14.63 7.79 -3.62
CA SER A 109 -14.87 9.23 -3.46
C SER A 109 -16.07 9.52 -2.55
N ASP A 110 -17.06 8.64 -2.51
CA ASP A 110 -18.26 8.79 -1.65
C ASP A 110 -18.00 8.30 -0.23
N ILE A 111 -17.25 7.21 -0.08
CA ILE A 111 -16.89 6.64 1.22
C ILE A 111 -15.36 6.48 1.24
N PRO A 112 -14.62 7.57 1.46
CA PRO A 112 -13.15 7.50 1.43
C PRO A 112 -12.59 6.79 2.67
N ALA A 113 -11.40 6.23 2.51
CA ALA A 113 -10.63 5.74 3.63
C ALA A 113 -10.09 6.92 4.45
N ARG A 114 -9.84 6.68 5.72
CA ARG A 114 -9.14 7.61 6.59
C ARG A 114 -7.71 7.13 6.76
N VAL A 115 -6.76 7.99 6.48
CA VAL A 115 -5.34 7.67 6.46
C VAL A 115 -4.60 8.58 7.42
N GLN A 116 -3.75 7.97 8.24
CA GLN A 116 -2.90 8.66 9.19
C GLN A 116 -1.52 8.01 9.18
N ILE A 117 -0.48 8.79 9.44
CA ILE A 117 0.88 8.27 9.57
C ILE A 117 1.38 8.54 10.97
N SER A 118 1.82 7.47 11.63
CA SER A 118 2.52 7.52 12.92
C SER A 118 3.97 7.10 12.69
N SER A 119 4.91 8.00 12.94
CA SER A 119 6.32 7.73 12.68
C SER A 119 7.09 7.45 13.96
N ASN A 120 8.09 6.59 13.84
CA ASN A 120 9.14 6.37 14.82
C ASN A 120 10.49 6.74 14.20
N LEU A 121 11.62 6.38 14.84
CA LEU A 121 12.94 6.86 14.40
C LEU A 121 13.36 6.34 13.02
N ASN A 122 12.99 5.10 12.69
CA ASN A 122 13.52 4.40 11.51
C ASN A 122 12.46 4.08 10.46
N SER A 123 11.19 4.10 10.82
CA SER A 123 10.09 3.74 9.95
C SER A 123 8.83 4.48 10.34
N ALA A 124 7.77 4.27 9.58
CA ALA A 124 6.48 4.83 9.89
C ALA A 124 5.39 3.78 9.72
N ASN A 125 4.27 3.98 10.39
CA ASN A 125 3.08 3.17 10.23
C ASN A 125 2.03 3.96 9.46
N LEU A 126 1.63 3.43 8.32
CA LEU A 126 0.51 3.95 7.55
C LEU A 126 -0.76 3.28 8.08
N ILE A 127 -1.60 4.05 8.75
CA ILE A 127 -2.82 3.56 9.39
C ILE A 127 -3.98 3.86 8.47
N ILE A 128 -4.64 2.81 7.98
CA ILE A 128 -5.79 2.92 7.08
C ILE A 128 -7.02 2.42 7.81
N LYS A 129 -8.06 3.24 7.84
CA LYS A 129 -9.38 2.88 8.40
C LYS A 129 -10.42 3.04 7.32
N CYS A 130 -11.09 1.96 6.97
CA CYS A 130 -12.10 1.97 5.93
C CYS A 130 -13.13 0.87 6.12
N LYS A 131 -14.38 1.20 5.85
CA LYS A 131 -15.47 0.23 5.78
C LYS A 131 -16.05 0.33 4.37
N MET A 132 -16.18 -0.79 3.69
CA MET A 132 -16.67 -0.84 2.32
C MET A 132 -17.85 -1.79 2.18
N LEU A 133 -18.77 -1.44 1.31
CA LEU A 133 -19.93 -2.29 1.02
C LEU A 133 -19.61 -3.44 0.07
N THR A 134 -18.56 -3.30 -0.72
CA THR A 134 -18.08 -4.31 -1.66
C THR A 134 -16.66 -4.71 -1.31
N ASP A 135 -16.28 -5.93 -1.65
CA ASP A 135 -14.91 -6.42 -1.44
C ASP A 135 -13.95 -5.74 -2.43
N PRO A 136 -13.02 -4.89 -1.98
CA PRO A 136 -12.10 -4.18 -2.88
C PRO A 136 -11.03 -5.09 -3.50
N LEU A 137 -10.87 -6.33 -3.02
CA LEU A 137 -9.89 -7.27 -3.54
C LEU A 137 -10.46 -8.19 -4.63
N LEU A 138 -11.74 -8.09 -4.90
CA LEU A 138 -12.37 -8.82 -6.01
C LEU A 138 -12.12 -8.18 -7.37
#